data_e30ec8f1c188eda964c9e30c4541f079
#
_entry.id   e30ec8f1c188eda964c9e30c4541f079
#
_cell.length_a   1.000
_cell.length_b   1.000
_cell.length_c   1.000
_cell.angle_alpha   90.00
_cell.angle_beta   90.00
_cell.angle_gamma   90.00
#
_symmetry.space_group_name_H-M   'P 1'
#
loop_
_entity.id
_entity.type
_entity.pdbx_description
1 polymer ?
#
loop_
_entity_poly.entity_id
_entity_poly.type
_entity_poly.pdbx_seq_one_letter_code
_entity_poly.pdbx_strand_id
1 'polypeptide(L)'
;MVIWGHEHECIIEPSESLIGTFRITQPGSTVATSLCLGEAVKKQGGLLEIRGDNFRLTPNLISKVRGFAMDEISLTGQGLDAEDPKIDQKITKLLSKKVEEL
;
A
#
# COMPACT_ATOMS: atom_id res chain seq x y z
N MET A 1 2.32 12.26 -21.08
CA MET A 1 2.12 11.41 -19.88
C MET A 1 2.94 10.15 -20.00
N VAL A 2 3.54 9.72 -18.90
CA VAL A 2 4.24 8.44 -18.79
C VAL A 2 3.42 7.50 -17.92
N ILE A 3 3.20 6.28 -18.41
CA ILE A 3 2.56 5.21 -17.65
C ILE A 3 3.70 4.30 -17.17
N TRP A 4 3.98 4.35 -15.88
CA TRP A 4 5.09 3.60 -15.28
C TRP A 4 4.64 2.20 -14.91
N GLY A 5 5.37 1.20 -15.39
CA GLY A 5 5.16 -0.21 -15.08
C GLY A 5 6.21 -0.75 -14.11
N HIS A 6 6.25 -2.06 -13.96
CA HIS A 6 7.16 -2.82 -13.09
C HIS A 6 6.81 -2.74 -11.60
N GLU A 7 6.57 -1.57 -11.06
CA GLU A 7 6.22 -1.40 -9.64
C GLU A 7 4.80 -1.88 -9.36
N HIS A 8 4.60 -2.47 -8.18
CA HIS A 8 3.32 -3.07 -7.79
C HIS A 8 2.43 -2.12 -6.99
N GLU A 9 3.01 -1.12 -6.34
CA GLU A 9 2.26 -0.13 -5.57
C GLU A 9 1.38 0.73 -6.47
N CYS A 10 0.13 0.93 -6.08
CA CYS A 10 -0.79 1.80 -6.80
C CYS A 10 -0.58 3.26 -6.41
N ILE A 11 0.01 4.03 -7.31
CA ILE A 11 0.15 5.49 -7.24
C ILE A 11 -0.43 6.04 -8.54
N ILE A 12 -1.74 5.87 -8.72
CA ILE A 12 -2.40 6.12 -10.00
C ILE A 12 -2.60 7.61 -10.28
N GLU A 13 -2.73 8.46 -9.25
CA GLU A 13 -2.85 9.89 -9.45
C GLU A 13 -1.61 10.44 -10.16
N PRO A 14 -1.77 11.12 -11.30
CA PRO A 14 -0.62 11.65 -12.03
C PRO A 14 0.16 12.67 -11.21
N SER A 15 1.47 12.48 -11.15
CA SER A 15 2.39 13.41 -10.50
C SER A 15 3.31 14.07 -11.53
N GLU A 16 3.74 15.29 -11.24
CA GLU A 16 4.68 16.01 -12.10
C GLU A 16 6.07 15.40 -12.00
N SER A 17 6.75 15.31 -13.15
CA SER A 17 8.15 14.89 -13.18
C SER A 17 9.04 15.96 -12.57
N LEU A 18 10.09 15.52 -11.84
CA LEU A 18 11.09 16.43 -11.27
C LEU A 18 12.02 17.06 -12.32
N ILE A 19 12.11 16.46 -13.50
CA ILE A 19 13.07 16.86 -14.55
C ILE A 19 12.43 17.27 -15.86
N GLY A 20 11.11 17.31 -15.95
CA GLY A 20 10.42 17.61 -17.22
C GLY A 20 9.02 18.19 -17.02
N THR A 21 8.34 18.42 -18.12
CA THR A 21 6.98 18.97 -18.15
C THR A 21 5.89 17.89 -18.28
N PHE A 22 6.26 16.64 -18.20
CA PHE A 22 5.33 15.52 -18.32
C PHE A 22 4.87 15.03 -16.95
N ARG A 23 3.76 14.31 -16.94
CA ARG A 23 3.23 13.66 -15.74
C ARG A 23 3.41 12.16 -15.79
N ILE A 24 3.54 11.55 -14.63
CA ILE A 24 3.75 10.11 -14.45
C ILE A 24 2.60 9.54 -13.64
N THR A 25 2.02 8.45 -14.14
CA THR A 25 1.09 7.62 -13.36
C THR A 25 1.69 6.23 -13.17
N GLN A 26 1.50 5.67 -11.98
CA GLN A 26 1.93 4.31 -11.63
C GLN A 26 0.71 3.51 -11.15
N PRO A 27 0.00 2.84 -12.06
CA PRO A 27 -1.20 2.10 -11.65
C PRO A 27 -0.94 0.95 -10.69
N GLY A 28 0.24 0.34 -10.76
CA GLY A 28 0.58 -0.81 -9.94
C GLY A 28 -0.03 -2.11 -10.46
N SER A 29 0.06 -3.15 -9.65
CA SER A 29 -0.51 -4.46 -9.97
C SER A 29 -2.01 -4.51 -9.66
N THR A 30 -2.72 -5.36 -10.37
CA THR A 30 -4.17 -5.55 -10.17
C THR A 30 -4.50 -6.40 -8.94
N VAL A 31 -3.52 -7.13 -8.43
CA VAL A 31 -3.64 -7.95 -7.21
C VAL A 31 -2.36 -7.79 -6.39
N ALA A 32 -2.44 -8.10 -5.10
CA ALA A 32 -1.26 -8.14 -4.26
C ALA A 32 -0.41 -9.37 -4.60
N THR A 33 0.86 -9.15 -4.95
CA THR A 33 1.81 -10.20 -5.31
C THR A 33 2.75 -10.53 -4.15
N SER A 34 2.80 -9.71 -3.13
CA SER A 34 3.58 -9.94 -1.92
C SER A 34 2.93 -9.22 -0.73
N LEU A 35 3.24 -9.68 0.48
CA LEU A 35 2.78 -9.03 1.70
C LEU A 35 3.78 -7.96 2.12
N CYS A 36 3.68 -6.81 1.49
CA CYS A 36 4.49 -5.64 1.83
C CYS A 36 3.59 -4.39 1.94
N LEU A 37 4.09 -3.38 2.63
CA LEU A 37 3.30 -2.19 2.94
C LEU A 37 2.82 -1.46 1.67
N GLY A 38 3.66 -1.38 0.63
CA GLY A 38 3.29 -0.75 -0.63
C GLY A 38 2.16 -1.46 -1.37
N GLU A 39 1.96 -2.76 -1.15
CA GLU A 39 0.86 -3.50 -1.75
C GLU A 39 -0.40 -3.57 -0.87
N ALA A 40 -0.33 -3.06 0.36
CA ALA A 40 -1.50 -2.97 1.25
C ALA A 40 -2.47 -1.85 0.85
N VAL A 41 -2.08 -0.98 -0.08
CA VAL A 41 -2.95 0.07 -0.61
C VAL A 41 -4.00 -0.51 -1.55
N LYS A 42 -5.12 0.20 -1.72
CA LYS A 42 -6.18 -0.23 -2.62
C LYS A 42 -5.70 -0.29 -4.05
N LYS A 43 -6.02 -1.37 -4.75
CA LYS A 43 -5.68 -1.54 -6.15
C LYS A 43 -6.69 -0.82 -7.03
N GLN A 44 -6.19 -0.15 -8.08
CA GLN A 44 -7.02 0.64 -8.97
C GLN A 44 -6.57 0.46 -10.41
N GLY A 45 -7.52 0.43 -11.32
CA GLY A 45 -7.28 0.63 -12.74
C GLY A 45 -7.58 2.08 -13.10
N GLY A 46 -7.41 2.45 -14.35
CA GLY A 46 -7.69 3.81 -14.79
C GLY A 46 -8.28 3.83 -16.19
N LEU A 47 -9.17 4.77 -16.42
CA LEU A 47 -9.64 5.12 -17.75
C LEU A 47 -8.88 6.35 -18.24
N LEU A 48 -8.06 6.18 -19.26
CA LEU A 48 -7.30 7.27 -19.86
C LEU A 48 -8.02 7.75 -21.12
N GLU A 49 -8.41 9.01 -21.11
CA GLU A 49 -9.03 9.67 -22.26
C GLU A 49 -8.05 10.72 -22.78
N ILE A 50 -7.79 10.68 -24.09
CA ILE A 50 -6.85 11.57 -24.75
C ILE A 50 -7.57 12.34 -25.86
N ARG A 51 -7.36 13.67 -25.87
CA ARG A 51 -7.87 14.53 -26.94
C ARG A 51 -6.79 15.57 -27.30
N GLY A 52 -6.13 15.38 -28.42
CA GLY A 52 -4.98 16.22 -28.80
C GLY A 52 -3.87 16.13 -27.76
N ASP A 53 -3.48 17.27 -27.21
CA ASP A 53 -2.47 17.35 -26.16
C ASP A 53 -3.04 17.25 -24.76
N ASN A 54 -4.37 17.12 -24.63
CA ASN A 54 -5.04 17.01 -23.36
C ASN A 54 -5.35 15.57 -23.01
N PHE A 55 -5.32 15.25 -21.73
CA PHE A 55 -5.71 13.93 -21.23
C PHE A 55 -6.51 14.05 -19.94
N ARG A 56 -7.28 13.01 -19.67
CA ARG A 56 -7.96 12.81 -18.39
C ARG A 56 -7.79 11.36 -17.97
N LEU A 57 -7.33 11.16 -16.75
CA LEU A 57 -7.22 9.83 -16.14
C LEU A 57 -8.24 9.74 -15.00
N THR A 58 -9.16 8.79 -15.12
CA THR A 58 -10.17 8.52 -14.10
C THR A 58 -9.83 7.22 -13.39
N PRO A 59 -9.42 7.26 -12.10
CA PRO A 59 -9.15 6.05 -11.35
C PRO A 59 -10.44 5.26 -11.07
N ASN A 60 -10.35 3.94 -11.18
CA ASN A 60 -11.44 3.02 -10.86
C ASN A 60 -10.97 1.97 -9.87
N LEU A 61 -11.61 1.92 -8.71
CA LEU A 61 -11.27 0.95 -7.66
C LEU A 61 -11.57 -0.48 -8.15
N ILE A 62 -10.61 -1.37 -7.95
CA ILE A 62 -10.79 -2.80 -8.23
C ILE A 62 -11.37 -3.43 -6.97
N SER A 63 -12.68 -3.71 -6.98
CA SER A 63 -13.43 -4.12 -5.78
C SER A 63 -13.29 -5.59 -5.40
N LYS A 64 -12.87 -6.44 -6.34
CA LYS A 64 -12.77 -7.90 -6.12
C LYS A 64 -11.36 -8.38 -5.77
N VAL A 65 -10.51 -7.49 -5.32
CA VAL A 65 -9.16 -7.81 -4.87
C VAL A 65 -9.18 -8.06 -3.38
N ARG A 66 -8.58 -9.17 -2.95
CA ARG A 66 -8.41 -9.43 -1.52
C ARG A 66 -7.44 -8.42 -0.94
N GLY A 67 -7.93 -7.59 -0.04
CA GLY A 67 -7.12 -6.65 0.71
C GLY A 67 -6.41 -7.31 1.89
N PHE A 68 -5.39 -6.65 2.39
CA PHE A 68 -4.75 -7.00 3.64
C PHE A 68 -4.26 -5.72 4.33
N ALA A 69 -3.97 -5.83 5.61
CA ALA A 69 -3.41 -4.75 6.41
C ALA A 69 -2.10 -5.20 7.05
N MET A 70 -1.19 -4.27 7.21
CA MET A 70 0.12 -4.51 7.83
C MET A 70 0.41 -3.42 8.84
N ASP A 71 1.08 -3.80 9.90
CA ASP A 71 1.63 -2.85 10.84
C ASP A 71 2.85 -3.46 11.52
N GLU A 72 3.65 -2.63 12.14
CA GLU A 72 4.81 -3.04 12.89
C GLU A 72 4.65 -2.62 14.35
N ILE A 73 5.14 -3.46 15.25
CA ILE A 73 5.18 -3.15 16.66
C ILE A 73 6.57 -3.50 17.19
N SER A 74 7.19 -2.53 17.87
CA SER A 74 8.43 -2.78 18.59
C SER A 74 8.10 -3.35 19.96
N LEU A 75 8.68 -4.50 20.30
CA LEU A 75 8.55 -5.09 21.62
C LEU A 75 9.44 -4.37 22.63
N THR A 76 10.44 -3.63 22.16
CA THR A 76 11.29 -2.79 23.00
C THR A 76 10.46 -1.59 23.49
N GLY A 77 10.46 -1.32 24.79
CA GLY A 77 9.72 -0.20 25.35
C GLY A 77 8.25 -0.47 25.66
N GLN A 78 7.78 -1.71 25.47
CA GLN A 78 6.41 -2.10 25.83
C GLN A 78 6.28 -2.56 27.30
N GLY A 79 7.32 -2.38 28.09
CA GLY A 79 7.34 -2.85 29.48
C GLY A 79 7.48 -4.36 29.62
N LEU A 80 7.91 -5.04 28.56
CA LEU A 80 8.11 -6.49 28.55
C LEU A 80 9.52 -6.84 29.02
N ASP A 81 9.60 -7.85 29.87
CA ASP A 81 10.85 -8.42 30.36
C ASP A 81 11.07 -9.78 29.70
N ALA A 82 12.17 -9.94 28.98
CA ALA A 82 12.51 -11.19 28.29
C ALA A 82 12.72 -12.36 29.26
N GLU A 83 13.02 -12.11 30.53
CA GLU A 83 13.20 -13.10 31.57
C GLU A 83 11.89 -13.47 32.29
N ASP A 84 10.79 -12.76 32.00
CA ASP A 84 9.49 -13.05 32.61
C ASP A 84 8.99 -14.43 32.16
N PRO A 85 8.65 -15.36 33.10
CA PRO A 85 8.12 -16.67 32.73
C PRO A 85 6.83 -16.62 31.90
N LYS A 86 6.10 -15.49 31.99
CA LYS A 86 4.85 -15.28 31.26
C LYS A 86 5.01 -14.37 30.02
N ILE A 87 6.24 -14.16 29.54
CA ILE A 87 6.51 -13.26 28.44
C ILE A 87 5.75 -13.65 27.18
N ASP A 88 5.66 -14.93 26.85
CA ASP A 88 4.94 -15.41 25.67
C ASP A 88 3.46 -15.07 25.73
N GLN A 89 2.84 -15.16 26.90
CA GLN A 89 1.43 -14.80 27.08
C GLN A 89 1.23 -13.28 26.93
N LYS A 90 2.15 -12.48 27.44
CA LYS A 90 2.09 -11.03 27.35
C LYS A 90 2.28 -10.57 25.89
N ILE A 91 3.22 -11.16 25.17
CA ILE A 91 3.45 -10.88 23.75
C ILE A 91 2.22 -11.27 22.93
N THR A 92 1.66 -12.45 23.13
CA THR A 92 0.46 -12.92 22.44
C THR A 92 -0.72 -11.98 22.65
N LYS A 93 -0.93 -11.52 23.87
CA LYS A 93 -1.99 -10.57 24.21
C LYS A 93 -1.79 -9.22 23.50
N LEU A 94 -0.56 -8.71 23.50
CA LEU A 94 -0.21 -7.46 22.82
C LEU A 94 -0.44 -7.55 21.30
N LEU A 95 0.01 -8.63 20.68
CA LEU A 95 -0.16 -8.86 19.24
C LEU A 95 -1.62 -9.05 18.86
N SER A 96 -2.40 -9.76 19.67
CA SER A 96 -3.83 -9.94 19.44
C SER A 96 -4.58 -8.62 19.47
N LYS A 97 -4.24 -7.75 20.41
CA LYS A 97 -4.80 -6.40 20.49
C LYS A 97 -4.44 -5.57 19.24
N LYS A 98 -3.19 -5.67 18.80
CA LYS A 98 -2.74 -4.95 17.60
C LYS A 98 -3.47 -5.41 16.34
N VAL A 99 -3.68 -6.70 16.19
CA VAL A 99 -4.43 -7.27 15.06
C VAL A 99 -5.88 -6.77 15.06
N GLU A 100 -6.51 -6.65 16.22
CA GLU A 100 -7.87 -6.12 16.31
C GLU A 100 -7.97 -4.64 15.91
N GLU A 101 -6.88 -3.87 16.09
CA GLU A 101 -6.81 -2.46 15.71
C GLU A 101 -6.62 -2.27 14.20
N LEU A 102 -6.19 -3.28 13.47
CA LEU A 102 -6.04 -3.24 12.02
C LEU A 102 -7.44 -3.39 11.36
#